data_4f8e6ef09164067d32067c37b1fa4126
#
_entry.id   4f8e6ef09164067d32067c37b1fa4126
#
_cell.length_a   1.000
_cell.length_b   1.000
_cell.length_c   1.000
_cell.angle_alpha   90.00
_cell.angle_beta   90.00
_cell.angle_gamma   90.00
#
_symmetry.space_group_name_H-M   'P 1'
#
loop_
_entity.id
_entity.type
_entity.pdbx_description
1 polymer ?
#
loop_
_entity_poly.entity_id
_entity_poly.type
_entity_poly.pdbx_seq_one_letter_code
_entity_poly.pdbx_strand_id
1 'polypeptide(L)'
;MQRLIIQGGSRLNGEITVQGAKNAALPLLAGCVLINGEIRLHNCPALSDVFAACRILSVLGARCSREDGCVTVDARGAVKAFVPDELMREMRSSIVFLGAVLGRTGECRLSFPGGCELGPRPIDMHLCALRKMGVRINEEYGVLSCTCPRGLRGARIDLSFPSVGATENIMLAAVLAKGDTVIYNAAREPEICDLAEFLNCCGARISGAGGGTITISGVEKLHGCEYSVMPDRIVAATFRSAAAATGGEIGLLGARAGDIRAVIPIFEQMGCQVFLYEDRIFIKAPKQLKAVRTVRTMPYPGFPTDAQAIVTAALAKAKGTSVVVENIFENRYRHVDELVRMGADIKTEGKVAVIEGVKELYGAKVRAPDLRGGAALAVAALSAEGETSLTNIKLMDRGYDCIENAFTLLGGNIKRVNY
;
A
#
# COMPACT_ATOMS: atom_id res chain seq x y z
N MET A 1 9.91 20.59 13.39
CA MET A 1 9.19 19.35 13.06
C MET A 1 7.77 19.72 12.57
N GLN A 2 7.03 18.76 11.93
CA GLN A 2 5.67 19.03 11.43
C GLN A 2 4.63 18.21 12.21
N ARG A 3 3.43 18.78 12.37
CA ARG A 3 2.26 18.11 12.96
C ARG A 3 0.99 18.54 12.24
N LEU A 4 -0.07 17.72 12.35
CA LEU A 4 -1.42 18.11 11.97
C LEU A 4 -2.16 18.62 13.21
N ILE A 5 -2.85 19.75 13.05
CA ILE A 5 -3.84 20.27 13.99
C ILE A 5 -5.20 20.01 13.36
N ILE A 6 -6.05 19.28 14.06
CA ILE A 6 -7.34 18.81 13.57
C ILE A 6 -8.41 19.27 14.56
N GLN A 7 -9.31 20.14 14.12
CA GLN A 7 -10.51 20.50 14.87
C GLN A 7 -11.63 19.56 14.46
N GLY A 8 -12.07 18.73 15.37
CA GLY A 8 -13.11 17.76 15.09
C GLY A 8 -14.52 18.35 15.09
N GLY A 9 -15.52 17.50 14.85
CA GLY A 9 -16.94 17.85 14.85
C GLY A 9 -17.50 18.33 13.50
N SER A 10 -16.66 18.52 12.48
CA SER A 10 -17.12 18.84 11.11
C SER A 10 -17.62 17.59 10.40
N ARG A 11 -18.81 17.69 9.80
CA ARG A 11 -19.37 16.66 8.95
C ARG A 11 -18.72 16.72 7.57
N LEU A 12 -18.09 15.64 7.12
CA LEU A 12 -17.47 15.63 5.80
C LEU A 12 -18.53 15.55 4.70
N ASN A 13 -18.37 16.37 3.67
CA ASN A 13 -19.28 16.41 2.52
C ASN A 13 -18.53 16.85 1.26
N GLY A 14 -18.95 16.35 0.10
CA GLY A 14 -18.35 16.71 -1.19
C GLY A 14 -17.78 15.53 -1.94
N GLU A 15 -16.96 15.83 -2.95
CA GLU A 15 -16.32 14.83 -3.80
C GLU A 15 -14.80 15.02 -3.79
N ILE A 16 -14.08 13.90 -3.92
CA ILE A 16 -12.62 13.92 -4.01
C ILE A 16 -12.12 12.84 -4.96
N THR A 17 -11.12 13.19 -5.77
CA THR A 17 -10.44 12.22 -6.62
C THR A 17 -9.47 11.38 -5.78
N VAL A 18 -9.57 10.06 -5.91
CA VAL A 18 -8.66 9.13 -5.23
C VAL A 18 -7.30 9.14 -5.92
N GLN A 19 -6.25 9.43 -5.16
CA GLN A 19 -4.87 9.40 -5.65
C GLN A 19 -4.46 8.00 -6.17
N GLY A 20 -3.40 7.93 -6.96
CA GLY A 20 -2.81 6.67 -7.39
C GLY A 20 -2.31 5.81 -6.22
N ALA A 21 -2.37 4.50 -6.41
CA ALA A 21 -2.03 3.55 -5.37
C ALA A 21 -0.51 3.48 -5.13
N LYS A 22 -0.11 3.76 -3.88
CA LYS A 22 1.28 3.57 -3.44
C LYS A 22 1.80 2.17 -3.75
N ASN A 23 1.02 1.16 -3.33
CA ASN A 23 1.43 -0.24 -3.42
C ASN A 23 1.45 -0.76 -4.87
N ALA A 24 0.83 -0.04 -5.81
CA ALA A 24 0.97 -0.28 -7.25
C ALA A 24 2.16 0.50 -7.83
N ALA A 25 2.27 1.79 -7.52
CA ALA A 25 3.33 2.64 -8.08
C ALA A 25 4.75 2.11 -7.83
N LEU A 26 5.01 1.54 -6.63
CA LEU A 26 6.36 1.07 -6.28
C LEU A 26 6.82 -0.13 -7.11
N PRO A 27 6.05 -1.21 -7.31
CA PRO A 27 6.46 -2.30 -8.20
C PRO A 27 6.48 -1.88 -9.68
N LEU A 28 5.62 -0.94 -10.14
CA LEU A 28 5.70 -0.39 -11.49
C LEU A 28 7.03 0.36 -11.70
N LEU A 29 7.42 1.21 -10.75
CA LEU A 29 8.71 1.91 -10.79
C LEU A 29 9.89 0.93 -10.79
N ALA A 30 9.83 -0.14 -9.97
CA ALA A 30 10.85 -1.18 -10.02
C ALA A 30 10.88 -1.88 -11.40
N GLY A 31 9.71 -2.13 -11.98
CA GLY A 31 9.57 -2.71 -13.33
C GLY A 31 10.20 -1.87 -14.42
N CYS A 32 10.27 -0.54 -14.26
CA CYS A 32 10.94 0.35 -15.22
C CYS A 32 12.42 -0.02 -15.44
N VAL A 33 13.10 -0.65 -14.47
CA VAL A 33 14.48 -1.14 -14.61
C VAL A 33 14.62 -2.16 -15.76
N LEU A 34 13.58 -2.97 -16.00
CA LEU A 34 13.57 -4.04 -17.00
C LEU A 34 13.44 -3.53 -18.42
N ILE A 35 13.00 -2.27 -18.59
CA ILE A 35 12.51 -1.74 -19.85
C ILE A 35 13.61 -0.93 -20.54
N ASN A 36 13.93 -1.30 -21.77
CA ASN A 36 14.87 -0.55 -22.60
C ASN A 36 14.13 0.54 -23.40
N GLY A 37 13.64 1.55 -22.70
CA GLY A 37 12.81 2.60 -23.29
C GLY A 37 12.43 3.68 -22.28
N GLU A 38 11.63 4.62 -22.74
CA GLU A 38 11.00 5.64 -21.89
C GLU A 38 9.61 5.17 -21.46
N ILE A 39 9.32 5.33 -20.17
CA ILE A 39 8.03 5.01 -19.55
C ILE A 39 7.46 6.29 -18.96
N ARG A 40 6.17 6.51 -19.13
CA ARG A 40 5.40 7.56 -18.47
C ARG A 40 4.33 6.96 -17.60
N LEU A 41 4.48 7.14 -16.26
CA LEU A 41 3.51 6.67 -15.27
C LEU A 41 2.63 7.85 -14.84
N HIS A 42 1.40 7.90 -15.36
CA HIS A 42 0.38 8.87 -14.94
C HIS A 42 -0.25 8.46 -13.61
N ASN A 43 -0.94 9.39 -12.96
CA ASN A 43 -1.57 9.19 -11.64
C ASN A 43 -0.59 8.62 -10.59
N CYS A 44 0.69 8.98 -10.70
CA CYS A 44 1.70 8.53 -9.75
C CYS A 44 1.71 9.47 -8.54
N PRO A 45 1.41 8.99 -7.30
CA PRO A 45 1.20 9.90 -6.16
C PRO A 45 2.51 10.54 -5.66
N ALA A 46 2.44 11.74 -5.07
CA ALA A 46 3.59 12.48 -4.55
C ALA A 46 3.97 12.03 -3.13
N LEU A 47 4.38 10.77 -2.99
CA LEU A 47 4.69 10.13 -1.72
C LEU A 47 6.19 10.02 -1.48
N SER A 48 6.63 10.08 -0.21
CA SER A 48 8.05 9.91 0.13
C SER A 48 8.63 8.58 -0.35
N ASP A 49 7.85 7.49 -0.30
CA ASP A 49 8.25 6.18 -0.81
C ASP A 49 8.43 6.18 -2.35
N VAL A 50 7.60 6.93 -3.10
CA VAL A 50 7.75 7.10 -4.55
C VAL A 50 9.01 7.91 -4.88
N PHE A 51 9.30 8.97 -4.14
CA PHE A 51 10.55 9.71 -4.29
C PHE A 51 11.78 8.85 -3.97
N ALA A 52 11.71 7.99 -2.95
CA ALA A 52 12.78 7.03 -2.64
C ALA A 52 12.98 6.04 -3.80
N ALA A 53 11.92 5.51 -4.39
CA ALA A 53 11.99 4.63 -5.57
C ALA A 53 12.64 5.34 -6.77
N CYS A 54 12.28 6.60 -7.04
CA CYS A 54 12.93 7.40 -8.09
C CYS A 54 14.43 7.62 -7.84
N ARG A 55 14.85 7.82 -6.56
CA ARG A 55 16.28 7.88 -6.21
C ARG A 55 16.98 6.56 -6.44
N ILE A 56 16.36 5.42 -6.11
CA ILE A 56 16.92 4.09 -6.41
C ILE A 56 17.11 3.95 -7.94
N LEU A 57 16.11 4.29 -8.75
CA LEU A 57 16.21 4.28 -10.20
C LEU A 57 17.37 5.14 -10.72
N SER A 58 17.54 6.34 -10.17
CA SER A 58 18.63 7.25 -10.55
C SER A 58 20.01 6.66 -10.20
N VAL A 59 20.17 6.02 -9.03
CA VAL A 59 21.42 5.34 -8.64
C VAL A 59 21.69 4.14 -9.55
N LEU A 60 20.65 3.41 -9.97
CA LEU A 60 20.77 2.31 -10.92
C LEU A 60 21.13 2.78 -12.34
N GLY A 61 21.06 4.09 -12.63
CA GLY A 61 21.48 4.68 -13.89
C GLY A 61 20.33 5.12 -14.79
N ALA A 62 19.07 4.99 -14.36
CA ALA A 62 17.93 5.54 -15.08
C ALA A 62 17.81 7.05 -14.88
N ARG A 63 17.28 7.76 -15.88
CA ARG A 63 16.84 9.15 -15.72
C ARG A 63 15.40 9.16 -15.25
N CYS A 64 15.12 9.89 -14.19
CA CYS A 64 13.80 9.97 -13.60
C CYS A 64 13.41 11.44 -13.43
N SER A 65 12.26 11.85 -13.96
CA SER A 65 11.67 13.18 -13.78
C SER A 65 10.22 13.05 -13.36
N ARG A 66 9.70 14.10 -12.72
CA ARG A 66 8.31 14.18 -12.28
C ARG A 66 7.71 15.52 -12.65
N GLU A 67 6.53 15.50 -13.26
CA GLU A 67 5.77 16.67 -13.63
C GLU A 67 4.26 16.34 -13.58
N ASP A 68 3.46 17.19 -12.95
CA ASP A 68 1.98 17.12 -12.91
C ASP A 68 1.39 15.73 -12.63
N GLY A 69 1.90 15.04 -11.60
CA GLY A 69 1.43 13.70 -11.22
C GLY A 69 1.90 12.57 -12.17
N CYS A 70 2.71 12.90 -13.18
CA CYS A 70 3.36 11.96 -14.06
C CYS A 70 4.82 11.75 -13.65
N VAL A 71 5.28 10.50 -13.58
CA VAL A 71 6.70 10.14 -13.43
C VAL A 71 7.20 9.58 -14.76
N THR A 72 8.20 10.22 -15.34
CA THR A 72 8.87 9.74 -16.55
C THR A 72 10.18 9.05 -16.15
N VAL A 73 10.37 7.82 -16.61
CA VAL A 73 11.57 7.01 -16.37
C VAL A 73 12.18 6.58 -17.71
N ASP A 74 13.45 6.90 -17.89
CA ASP A 74 14.24 6.42 -19.05
C ASP A 74 15.39 5.54 -18.56
N ALA A 75 15.26 4.25 -18.73
CA ALA A 75 16.25 3.24 -18.35
C ALA A 75 17.04 2.67 -19.55
N ARG A 76 17.11 3.41 -20.66
CA ARG A 76 17.99 3.06 -21.78
C ARG A 76 19.44 3.16 -21.35
N GLY A 77 20.22 2.11 -21.61
CA GLY A 77 21.64 2.06 -21.27
C GLY A 77 22.00 1.04 -20.21
N ALA A 78 23.17 1.21 -19.63
CA ALA A 78 23.68 0.29 -18.61
C ALA A 78 23.00 0.52 -17.28
N VAL A 79 22.44 -0.53 -16.70
CA VAL A 79 21.86 -0.54 -15.37
C VAL A 79 22.90 -1.07 -14.38
N LYS A 80 23.12 -0.36 -13.28
CA LYS A 80 24.00 -0.80 -12.18
C LYS A 80 23.30 -1.89 -11.36
N ALA A 81 24.09 -2.84 -10.86
CA ALA A 81 23.60 -3.97 -10.06
C ALA A 81 23.67 -3.73 -8.54
N PHE A 82 23.82 -2.49 -8.09
CA PHE A 82 24.02 -2.15 -6.68
C PHE A 82 23.03 -1.08 -6.21
N VAL A 83 22.33 -1.35 -5.10
CA VAL A 83 21.48 -0.37 -4.42
C VAL A 83 22.09 -0.04 -3.05
N PRO A 84 22.39 1.25 -2.74
CA PRO A 84 22.96 1.69 -1.48
C PRO A 84 22.08 1.36 -0.26
N ASP A 85 22.74 1.08 0.89
CA ASP A 85 22.08 0.71 2.14
C ASP A 85 21.09 1.78 2.63
N GLU A 86 21.45 3.05 2.53
CA GLU A 86 20.59 4.16 2.97
C GLU A 86 19.24 4.14 2.24
N LEU A 87 19.24 3.89 0.92
CA LEU A 87 18.02 3.82 0.13
C LEU A 87 17.20 2.56 0.41
N MET A 88 17.89 1.43 0.68
CA MET A 88 17.21 0.19 1.08
C MET A 88 16.47 0.34 2.42
N ARG A 89 16.99 1.16 3.33
CA ARG A 89 16.39 1.39 4.65
C ARG A 89 15.23 2.39 4.64
N GLU A 90 15.14 3.27 3.64
CA GLU A 90 14.09 4.30 3.57
C GLU A 90 12.69 3.71 3.41
N MET A 91 12.56 2.61 2.66
CA MET A 91 11.27 1.94 2.48
C MET A 91 11.43 0.41 2.49
N ARG A 92 10.51 -0.27 3.17
CA ARG A 92 10.52 -1.75 3.23
C ARG A 92 10.34 -2.40 1.86
N SER A 93 9.53 -1.81 0.98
CA SER A 93 9.25 -2.29 -0.38
C SER A 93 10.45 -2.18 -1.34
N SER A 94 11.58 -1.58 -0.91
CA SER A 94 12.81 -1.54 -1.73
C SER A 94 13.28 -2.93 -2.17
N ILE A 95 12.92 -3.99 -1.44
CA ILE A 95 13.24 -5.37 -1.82
C ILE A 95 12.66 -5.78 -3.18
N VAL A 96 11.63 -5.11 -3.69
CA VAL A 96 11.03 -5.41 -5.00
C VAL A 96 12.00 -5.14 -6.16
N PHE A 97 12.98 -4.24 -5.95
CA PHE A 97 14.04 -3.98 -6.92
C PHE A 97 14.97 -5.18 -7.14
N LEU A 98 15.05 -6.14 -6.20
CA LEU A 98 15.89 -7.33 -6.33
C LEU A 98 15.54 -8.12 -7.59
N GLY A 99 14.25 -8.45 -7.80
CA GLY A 99 13.79 -9.19 -8.97
C GLY A 99 14.00 -8.42 -10.28
N ALA A 100 13.71 -7.13 -10.28
CA ALA A 100 13.88 -6.27 -11.44
C ALA A 100 15.35 -6.13 -11.85
N VAL A 101 16.26 -5.85 -10.92
CA VAL A 101 17.69 -5.72 -11.21
C VAL A 101 18.27 -7.05 -11.69
N LEU A 102 17.95 -8.17 -11.00
CA LEU A 102 18.36 -9.50 -11.43
C LEU A 102 17.86 -9.85 -12.85
N GLY A 103 16.61 -9.51 -13.15
CA GLY A 103 16.03 -9.71 -14.49
C GLY A 103 16.79 -8.97 -15.59
N ARG A 104 17.27 -7.76 -15.29
CA ARG A 104 17.98 -6.89 -16.25
C ARG A 104 19.46 -7.22 -16.39
N THR A 105 20.16 -7.50 -15.27
CA THR A 105 21.63 -7.54 -15.22
C THR A 105 22.19 -8.94 -14.98
N GLY A 106 21.38 -9.87 -14.45
CA GLY A 106 21.84 -11.19 -14.00
C GLY A 106 22.58 -11.16 -12.65
N GLU A 107 22.76 -10.01 -12.04
CA GLU A 107 23.36 -9.85 -10.72
C GLU A 107 22.68 -8.72 -9.93
N CYS A 108 22.73 -8.77 -8.61
CA CYS A 108 22.23 -7.70 -7.75
C CYS A 108 22.92 -7.74 -6.38
N ARG A 109 23.35 -6.57 -5.90
CA ARG A 109 23.86 -6.41 -4.55
C ARG A 109 23.06 -5.33 -3.84
N LEU A 110 22.46 -5.69 -2.69
CA LEU A 110 21.70 -4.78 -1.86
C LEU A 110 21.73 -5.23 -0.39
N SER A 111 21.47 -4.33 0.53
CA SER A 111 21.30 -4.70 1.95
C SER A 111 19.91 -5.23 2.22
N PHE A 112 19.75 -5.92 3.35
CA PHE A 112 18.41 -6.26 3.83
C PHE A 112 17.56 -4.99 3.96
N PRO A 113 16.31 -5.04 3.53
CA PRO A 113 15.42 -3.88 3.64
C PRO A 113 15.21 -3.52 5.11
N GLY A 114 15.08 -2.23 5.40
CA GLY A 114 14.89 -1.70 6.75
C GLY A 114 13.80 -2.38 7.54
N GLY A 115 13.88 -2.30 8.86
CA GLY A 115 12.89 -2.86 9.78
C GLY A 115 11.49 -2.32 9.52
N CYS A 116 10.48 -3.09 9.93
CA CYS A 116 9.08 -2.67 9.88
C CYS A 116 8.54 -2.60 11.30
N GLU A 117 7.89 -1.50 11.64
CA GLU A 117 7.26 -1.32 12.95
C GLU A 117 6.07 -2.27 13.19
N LEU A 118 5.59 -2.93 12.13
CA LEU A 118 4.49 -3.89 12.16
C LEU A 118 4.90 -5.32 12.52
N GLY A 119 6.20 -5.55 12.79
CA GLY A 119 6.76 -6.86 13.12
C GLY A 119 7.68 -7.44 12.04
N PRO A 120 8.20 -8.65 12.26
CA PRO A 120 9.08 -9.33 11.32
C PRO A 120 8.40 -9.52 9.95
N ARG A 121 9.14 -9.22 8.90
CA ARG A 121 8.71 -9.48 7.51
C ARG A 121 9.84 -10.20 6.79
N PRO A 122 9.95 -11.52 6.97
CA PRO A 122 11.00 -12.31 6.33
C PRO A 122 10.90 -12.21 4.81
N ILE A 123 12.04 -12.29 4.13
CA ILE A 123 12.15 -12.28 2.67
C ILE A 123 12.46 -13.68 2.12
N ASP A 124 12.32 -14.70 2.94
CA ASP A 124 12.61 -16.10 2.64
C ASP A 124 11.89 -16.60 1.39
N MET A 125 10.61 -16.26 1.21
CA MET A 125 9.84 -16.63 0.01
C MET A 125 10.41 -16.00 -1.26
N HIS A 126 10.88 -14.73 -1.19
CA HIS A 126 11.57 -14.07 -2.31
C HIS A 126 12.83 -14.84 -2.67
N LEU A 127 13.69 -15.12 -1.69
CA LEU A 127 14.98 -15.77 -1.91
C LEU A 127 14.82 -17.22 -2.36
N CYS A 128 13.87 -17.96 -1.78
CA CYS A 128 13.56 -19.33 -2.19
C CYS A 128 13.11 -19.39 -3.66
N ALA A 129 12.23 -18.50 -4.07
CA ALA A 129 11.76 -18.42 -5.45
C ALA A 129 12.88 -18.09 -6.43
N LEU A 130 13.71 -17.10 -6.12
CA LEU A 130 14.85 -16.71 -6.96
C LEU A 130 15.89 -17.84 -7.07
N ARG A 131 16.14 -18.61 -5.98
CA ARG A 131 17.00 -19.81 -6.05
C ARG A 131 16.44 -20.85 -7.02
N LYS A 132 15.12 -21.09 -7.04
CA LYS A 132 14.46 -21.97 -8.02
C LYS A 132 14.64 -21.48 -9.46
N MET A 133 14.74 -20.17 -9.68
CA MET A 133 15.03 -19.56 -11.00
C MET A 133 16.53 -19.57 -11.38
N GLY A 134 17.40 -20.15 -10.54
CA GLY A 134 18.83 -20.33 -10.81
C GLY A 134 19.74 -19.26 -10.19
N VAL A 135 19.23 -18.40 -9.33
CA VAL A 135 20.02 -17.37 -8.64
C VAL A 135 20.85 -18.00 -7.52
N ARG A 136 22.14 -17.70 -7.49
CA ARG A 136 23.03 -17.93 -6.36
C ARG A 136 22.96 -16.75 -5.43
N ILE A 137 22.65 -16.99 -4.16
CA ILE A 137 22.45 -15.95 -3.14
C ILE A 137 23.43 -16.19 -2.01
N ASN A 138 24.27 -15.21 -1.75
CA ASN A 138 25.15 -15.13 -0.59
C ASN A 138 24.61 -14.04 0.36
N GLU A 139 24.52 -14.38 1.64
CA GLU A 139 23.99 -13.52 2.70
C GLU A 139 25.08 -13.30 3.74
N GLU A 140 25.73 -12.14 3.69
CA GLU A 140 26.83 -11.82 4.60
C GLU A 140 26.67 -10.39 5.17
N TYR A 141 26.82 -10.25 6.46
CA TYR A 141 26.84 -8.95 7.16
C TYR A 141 25.65 -8.03 6.83
N GLY A 142 24.46 -8.61 6.62
CA GLY A 142 23.25 -7.85 6.27
C GLY A 142 23.18 -7.40 4.81
N VAL A 143 24.05 -7.95 3.96
CA VAL A 143 24.07 -7.71 2.51
C VAL A 143 23.69 -8.98 1.76
N LEU A 144 22.84 -8.83 0.75
CA LEU A 144 22.49 -9.85 -0.23
C LEU A 144 23.35 -9.64 -1.47
N SER A 145 24.14 -10.65 -1.85
CA SER A 145 24.87 -10.70 -3.10
C SER A 145 24.29 -11.82 -3.96
N CYS A 146 23.58 -11.44 -5.01
CA CYS A 146 22.81 -12.35 -5.85
C CYS A 146 23.43 -12.38 -7.25
N THR A 147 23.65 -13.58 -7.82
CA THR A 147 24.20 -13.74 -9.18
C THR A 147 23.51 -14.87 -9.91
N CYS A 148 23.31 -14.69 -11.21
CA CYS A 148 22.75 -15.70 -12.10
C CYS A 148 23.56 -15.76 -13.42
N PRO A 149 24.79 -16.33 -13.43
CA PRO A 149 25.72 -16.27 -14.58
C PRO A 149 25.18 -16.90 -15.87
N ARG A 150 24.18 -17.80 -15.75
CA ARG A 150 23.56 -18.47 -16.91
C ARG A 150 22.26 -17.80 -17.35
N GLY A 151 21.92 -16.63 -16.75
CA GLY A 151 20.63 -15.97 -16.88
C GLY A 151 19.52 -16.68 -16.10
N LEU A 152 18.47 -15.95 -15.78
CA LEU A 152 17.29 -16.47 -15.09
C LEU A 152 16.56 -17.50 -15.97
N ARG A 153 16.01 -18.52 -15.34
CA ARG A 153 15.22 -19.56 -15.99
C ARG A 153 13.84 -19.63 -15.38
N GLY A 154 12.85 -19.88 -16.22
CA GLY A 154 11.50 -20.17 -15.78
C GLY A 154 11.45 -21.35 -14.81
N ALA A 155 10.54 -21.27 -13.85
CA ALA A 155 10.41 -22.25 -12.77
C ALA A 155 8.94 -22.39 -12.30
N ARG A 156 8.63 -23.53 -11.69
CA ARG A 156 7.39 -23.72 -10.92
C ARG A 156 7.62 -23.33 -9.47
N ILE A 157 6.88 -22.36 -8.98
CA ILE A 157 7.07 -21.73 -7.67
C ILE A 157 5.78 -21.83 -6.89
N ASP A 158 5.80 -22.58 -5.80
CA ASP A 158 4.68 -22.68 -4.87
C ASP A 158 4.97 -21.77 -3.67
N LEU A 159 4.12 -20.76 -3.45
CA LEU A 159 4.21 -19.87 -2.29
C LEU A 159 3.45 -20.49 -1.11
N SER A 160 4.10 -20.62 0.04
CA SER A 160 3.48 -21.10 1.27
C SER A 160 2.38 -20.17 1.80
N PHE A 161 2.47 -18.90 1.45
CA PHE A 161 1.51 -17.83 1.74
C PHE A 161 1.40 -16.90 0.53
N PRO A 162 0.20 -16.36 0.19
CA PRO A 162 0.04 -15.44 -0.95
C PRO A 162 0.65 -14.07 -0.64
N SER A 163 1.99 -14.04 -0.65
CA SER A 163 2.77 -12.83 -0.37
C SER A 163 2.80 -11.89 -1.57
N VAL A 164 2.30 -10.67 -1.39
CA VAL A 164 2.31 -9.62 -2.41
C VAL A 164 3.73 -9.36 -2.89
N GLY A 165 4.64 -9.01 -1.97
CA GLY A 165 6.02 -8.66 -2.35
C GLY A 165 6.78 -9.82 -3.00
N ALA A 166 6.58 -11.08 -2.56
CA ALA A 166 7.21 -12.23 -3.23
C ALA A 166 6.65 -12.42 -4.64
N THR A 167 5.34 -12.30 -4.82
CA THR A 167 4.69 -12.40 -6.14
C THR A 167 5.23 -11.32 -7.09
N GLU A 168 5.30 -10.04 -6.64
CA GLU A 168 5.87 -8.93 -7.42
C GLU A 168 7.32 -9.21 -7.83
N ASN A 169 8.15 -9.63 -6.89
CA ASN A 169 9.56 -9.90 -7.14
C ASN A 169 9.77 -11.04 -8.17
N ILE A 170 8.97 -12.11 -8.05
CA ILE A 170 9.01 -13.22 -8.99
C ILE A 170 8.54 -12.78 -10.37
N MET A 171 7.44 -12.01 -10.47
CA MET A 171 6.95 -11.48 -11.74
C MET A 171 8.02 -10.66 -12.43
N LEU A 172 8.65 -9.72 -11.72
CA LEU A 172 9.70 -8.86 -12.26
C LEU A 172 10.94 -9.65 -12.72
N ALA A 173 11.33 -10.67 -11.96
CA ALA A 173 12.46 -11.54 -12.36
C ALA A 173 12.12 -12.43 -13.56
N ALA A 174 10.86 -12.85 -13.69
CA ALA A 174 10.44 -13.86 -14.67
C ALA A 174 10.22 -13.31 -16.09
N VAL A 175 9.85 -12.03 -16.24
CA VAL A 175 9.48 -11.47 -17.55
C VAL A 175 10.59 -11.52 -18.60
N LEU A 176 11.88 -11.54 -18.18
CA LEU A 176 13.04 -11.70 -19.06
C LEU A 176 13.74 -13.05 -18.86
N ALA A 177 13.19 -13.96 -18.05
CA ALA A 177 13.77 -15.29 -17.82
C ALA A 177 13.60 -16.21 -19.05
N LYS A 178 14.49 -17.19 -19.22
CA LYS A 178 14.36 -18.18 -20.31
C LYS A 178 13.30 -19.23 -19.95
N GLY A 179 12.23 -19.33 -20.74
CA GLY A 179 11.14 -20.28 -20.57
C GLY A 179 10.02 -19.73 -19.69
N ASP A 180 9.14 -20.61 -19.24
CA ASP A 180 7.91 -20.25 -18.51
C ASP A 180 8.10 -20.34 -17.00
N THR A 181 7.56 -19.35 -16.30
CA THR A 181 7.43 -19.35 -14.82
C THR A 181 5.97 -19.49 -14.46
N VAL A 182 5.66 -20.40 -13.54
CA VAL A 182 4.32 -20.54 -12.98
C VAL A 182 4.38 -20.34 -11.47
N ILE A 183 3.61 -19.38 -10.98
CA ILE A 183 3.49 -19.07 -9.56
C ILE A 183 2.17 -19.64 -9.06
N TYR A 184 2.22 -20.62 -8.16
CA TYR A 184 1.06 -21.15 -7.46
C TYR A 184 0.88 -20.46 -6.13
N ASN A 185 -0.37 -20.33 -5.67
CA ASN A 185 -0.75 -19.57 -4.50
C ASN A 185 -0.23 -18.12 -4.52
N ALA A 186 -0.25 -17.52 -5.71
CA ALA A 186 0.13 -16.13 -5.92
C ALA A 186 -0.82 -15.17 -5.16
N ALA A 187 -0.32 -14.00 -4.81
CA ALA A 187 -1.14 -12.90 -4.30
C ALA A 187 -2.13 -12.46 -5.39
N ARG A 188 -3.33 -12.06 -4.94
CA ARG A 188 -4.48 -11.74 -5.82
C ARG A 188 -4.88 -10.28 -5.77
N GLU A 189 -4.16 -9.47 -5.02
CA GLU A 189 -4.44 -8.06 -4.82
C GLU A 189 -4.52 -7.34 -6.17
N PRO A 190 -5.40 -6.33 -6.29
CA PRO A 190 -5.53 -5.53 -7.52
C PRO A 190 -4.20 -4.94 -8.00
N GLU A 191 -3.28 -4.64 -7.09
CA GLU A 191 -1.94 -4.14 -7.37
C GLU A 191 -1.08 -5.17 -8.15
N ILE A 192 -1.34 -6.47 -7.99
CA ILE A 192 -0.70 -7.54 -8.77
C ILE A 192 -1.24 -7.54 -10.21
N CYS A 193 -2.55 -7.28 -10.37
CA CYS A 193 -3.16 -7.13 -11.70
C CYS A 193 -2.57 -5.91 -12.41
N ASP A 194 -2.48 -4.78 -11.71
CA ASP A 194 -1.92 -3.53 -12.23
C ASP A 194 -0.46 -3.71 -12.70
N LEU A 195 0.37 -4.43 -11.92
CA LEU A 195 1.74 -4.77 -12.34
C LEU A 195 1.76 -5.66 -13.59
N ALA A 196 0.88 -6.67 -13.66
CA ALA A 196 0.80 -7.55 -14.82
C ALA A 196 0.35 -6.80 -16.09
N GLU A 197 -0.65 -5.93 -15.97
CA GLU A 197 -1.16 -5.07 -17.05
C GLU A 197 -0.07 -4.12 -17.55
N PHE A 198 0.64 -3.44 -16.64
CA PHE A 198 1.76 -2.57 -16.97
C PHE A 198 2.87 -3.32 -17.72
N LEU A 199 3.32 -4.47 -17.19
CA LEU A 199 4.37 -5.25 -17.84
C LEU A 199 3.92 -5.78 -19.22
N ASN A 200 2.65 -6.20 -19.35
CA ASN A 200 2.08 -6.62 -20.63
C ASN A 200 1.97 -5.44 -21.61
N CYS A 201 1.64 -4.24 -21.15
CA CYS A 201 1.70 -3.01 -21.95
C CYS A 201 3.13 -2.75 -22.49
N CYS A 202 4.17 -3.16 -21.73
CA CYS A 202 5.55 -3.09 -22.14
C CYS A 202 6.01 -4.29 -23.01
N GLY A 203 5.12 -5.23 -23.36
CA GLY A 203 5.41 -6.37 -24.21
C GLY A 203 5.75 -7.67 -23.47
N ALA A 204 5.50 -7.76 -22.16
CA ALA A 204 5.57 -9.02 -21.43
C ALA A 204 4.41 -9.96 -21.80
N ARG A 205 4.47 -11.20 -21.32
CA ARG A 205 3.44 -12.23 -21.53
C ARG A 205 3.05 -12.84 -20.19
N ILE A 206 2.16 -12.15 -19.48
CA ILE A 206 1.66 -12.54 -18.14
C ILE A 206 0.17 -12.82 -18.22
N SER A 207 -0.26 -13.94 -17.67
CA SER A 207 -1.66 -14.32 -17.55
C SER A 207 -1.99 -14.86 -16.16
N GLY A 208 -3.26 -14.83 -15.78
CA GLY A 208 -3.76 -15.35 -14.50
C GLY A 208 -3.60 -14.42 -13.29
N ALA A 209 -3.10 -13.19 -13.46
CA ALA A 209 -3.06 -12.20 -12.37
C ALA A 209 -4.48 -11.94 -11.82
N GLY A 210 -4.58 -11.77 -10.49
CA GLY A 210 -5.87 -11.74 -9.77
C GLY A 210 -6.42 -13.12 -9.41
N GLY A 211 -5.90 -14.18 -10.03
CA GLY A 211 -6.13 -15.58 -9.65
C GLY A 211 -5.06 -16.13 -8.70
N GLY A 212 -5.24 -17.38 -8.27
CA GLY A 212 -4.24 -18.06 -7.44
C GLY A 212 -3.04 -18.62 -8.20
N THR A 213 -3.06 -18.57 -9.54
CA THR A 213 -1.97 -19.06 -10.39
C THR A 213 -1.65 -18.01 -11.46
N ILE A 214 -0.38 -17.60 -11.52
CA ILE A 214 0.11 -16.65 -12.52
C ILE A 214 1.11 -17.38 -13.40
N THR A 215 0.95 -17.25 -14.72
CA THR A 215 1.88 -17.79 -15.71
C THR A 215 2.57 -16.65 -16.44
N ILE A 216 3.90 -16.73 -16.56
CA ILE A 216 4.73 -15.72 -17.18
C ILE A 216 5.63 -16.44 -18.21
N SER A 217 5.45 -16.11 -19.49
CA SER A 217 6.36 -16.57 -20.54
C SER A 217 7.41 -15.50 -20.77
N GLY A 218 8.67 -15.85 -20.52
CA GLY A 218 9.78 -14.91 -20.66
C GLY A 218 9.93 -14.40 -22.08
N VAL A 219 10.28 -13.12 -22.22
CA VAL A 219 10.52 -12.44 -23.50
C VAL A 219 11.96 -11.93 -23.60
N GLU A 220 12.45 -11.69 -24.81
CA GLU A 220 13.83 -11.23 -25.02
C GLU A 220 14.01 -9.76 -24.59
N LYS A 221 13.00 -8.93 -24.78
CA LYS A 221 13.04 -7.49 -24.47
C LYS A 221 11.66 -6.92 -24.16
N LEU A 222 11.65 -5.87 -23.37
CA LEU A 222 10.49 -5.02 -23.11
C LEU A 222 10.72 -3.64 -23.77
N HIS A 223 9.63 -2.95 -24.08
CA HIS A 223 9.62 -1.62 -24.67
C HIS A 223 8.90 -0.60 -23.78
N GLY A 224 9.15 0.69 -24.01
CA GLY A 224 8.48 1.78 -23.28
C GLY A 224 6.98 1.86 -23.56
N CYS A 225 6.25 2.40 -22.62
CA CYS A 225 4.81 2.67 -22.73
C CYS A 225 4.40 3.89 -21.89
N GLU A 226 3.17 4.35 -22.11
CA GLU A 226 2.44 5.21 -21.19
C GLU A 226 1.43 4.35 -20.42
N TYR A 227 1.39 4.53 -19.10
CA TYR A 227 0.52 3.75 -18.23
C TYR A 227 -0.01 4.60 -17.07
N SER A 228 -1.22 4.36 -16.63
CA SER A 228 -1.80 5.06 -15.48
C SER A 228 -1.88 4.13 -14.27
N VAL A 229 -1.21 4.53 -13.18
CA VAL A 229 -1.26 3.82 -11.90
C VAL A 229 -2.71 3.73 -11.42
N MET A 230 -3.16 2.56 -10.98
CA MET A 230 -4.51 2.36 -10.45
C MET A 230 -4.79 3.26 -9.23
N PRO A 231 -6.05 3.61 -8.95
CA PRO A 231 -6.42 4.38 -7.76
C PRO A 231 -6.19 3.59 -6.47
N ASP A 232 -5.81 4.28 -5.38
CA ASP A 232 -5.48 3.64 -4.09
C ASP A 232 -6.74 3.23 -3.33
N ARG A 233 -7.01 1.93 -3.29
CA ARG A 233 -8.15 1.34 -2.58
C ARG A 233 -8.11 1.55 -1.07
N ILE A 234 -6.91 1.73 -0.47
CA ILE A 234 -6.77 1.95 0.97
C ILE A 234 -7.00 3.42 1.31
N VAL A 235 -6.57 4.34 0.46
CA VAL A 235 -6.93 5.77 0.56
C VAL A 235 -8.45 5.93 0.41
N ALA A 236 -9.08 5.24 -0.53
CA ALA A 236 -10.54 5.20 -0.66
C ALA A 236 -11.22 4.66 0.60
N ALA A 237 -10.69 3.61 1.24
CA ALA A 237 -11.19 3.11 2.53
C ALA A 237 -11.01 4.14 3.65
N THR A 238 -9.91 4.93 3.63
CA THR A 238 -9.65 5.98 4.64
C THR A 238 -10.70 7.08 4.57
N PHE A 239 -10.98 7.61 3.38
CA PHE A 239 -11.99 8.66 3.22
C PHE A 239 -13.39 8.17 3.59
N ARG A 240 -13.73 6.91 3.27
CA ARG A 240 -15.01 6.32 3.70
C ARG A 240 -15.10 6.18 5.21
N SER A 241 -14.02 5.73 5.86
CA SER A 241 -13.99 5.63 7.32
C SER A 241 -14.17 7.00 7.98
N ALA A 242 -13.56 8.04 7.40
CA ALA A 242 -13.74 9.40 7.86
C ALA A 242 -15.19 9.91 7.67
N ALA A 243 -15.79 9.65 6.51
CA ALA A 243 -17.21 9.97 6.27
C ALA A 243 -18.13 9.22 7.25
N ALA A 244 -17.87 7.93 7.48
CA ALA A 244 -18.61 7.12 8.44
C ALA A 244 -18.50 7.71 9.85
N ALA A 245 -17.28 7.97 10.34
CA ALA A 245 -17.03 8.47 11.70
C ALA A 245 -17.63 9.86 11.96
N THR A 246 -17.66 10.74 10.94
CA THR A 246 -18.18 12.11 11.03
C THR A 246 -19.67 12.22 10.71
N GLY A 247 -20.35 11.13 10.34
CA GLY A 247 -21.75 11.16 9.86
C GLY A 247 -21.88 11.83 8.49
N GLY A 248 -20.83 11.81 7.67
CA GLY A 248 -20.71 12.53 6.42
C GLY A 248 -21.30 11.84 5.20
N GLU A 249 -21.18 12.53 4.05
CA GLU A 249 -21.69 12.08 2.76
C GLU A 249 -20.68 12.51 1.67
N ILE A 250 -19.93 11.55 1.08
CA ILE A 250 -18.85 11.86 0.14
C ILE A 250 -18.88 11.02 -1.12
N GLY A 251 -18.41 11.61 -2.23
CA GLY A 251 -18.13 10.94 -3.49
C GLY A 251 -16.62 10.72 -3.67
N LEU A 252 -16.21 9.51 -4.06
CA LEU A 252 -14.83 9.13 -4.37
C LEU A 252 -14.70 8.94 -5.88
N LEU A 253 -14.16 9.95 -6.57
CA LEU A 253 -13.95 9.94 -8.01
C LEU A 253 -12.74 9.08 -8.37
N GLY A 254 -12.83 8.37 -9.49
CA GLY A 254 -11.79 7.46 -9.98
C GLY A 254 -11.65 6.15 -9.18
N ALA A 255 -12.38 5.98 -8.08
CA ALA A 255 -12.31 4.75 -7.29
C ALA A 255 -13.00 3.58 -8.01
N ARG A 256 -12.30 2.45 -8.12
CA ARG A 256 -12.82 1.23 -8.75
C ARG A 256 -13.55 0.37 -7.73
N ALA A 257 -14.85 0.12 -7.94
CA ALA A 257 -15.67 -0.70 -7.03
C ALA A 257 -15.13 -2.14 -6.87
N GLY A 258 -14.55 -2.70 -7.93
CA GLY A 258 -13.94 -4.05 -7.92
C GLY A 258 -12.84 -4.20 -6.87
N ASP A 259 -12.00 -3.17 -6.70
CA ASP A 259 -10.78 -3.24 -5.88
C ASP A 259 -11.06 -3.18 -4.37
N ILE A 260 -12.25 -2.69 -3.99
CA ILE A 260 -12.65 -2.44 -2.60
C ILE A 260 -13.79 -3.30 -2.09
N ARG A 261 -14.19 -4.33 -2.84
CA ARG A 261 -15.31 -5.23 -2.49
C ARG A 261 -15.20 -5.78 -1.08
N ALA A 262 -13.99 -6.09 -0.61
CA ALA A 262 -13.77 -6.66 0.73
C ALA A 262 -14.14 -5.68 1.87
N VAL A 263 -14.15 -4.37 1.61
CA VAL A 263 -14.37 -3.33 2.62
C VAL A 263 -15.82 -2.83 2.62
N ILE A 264 -16.51 -2.89 1.47
CA ILE A 264 -17.90 -2.41 1.31
C ILE A 264 -18.85 -3.02 2.35
N PRO A 265 -18.90 -4.36 2.55
CA PRO A 265 -19.85 -4.97 3.47
C PRO A 265 -19.69 -4.50 4.92
N ILE A 266 -18.48 -4.06 5.31
CA ILE A 266 -18.22 -3.53 6.64
C ILE A 266 -18.96 -2.20 6.83
N PHE A 267 -18.88 -1.28 5.85
CA PHE A 267 -19.60 -0.02 5.92
C PHE A 267 -21.12 -0.20 5.85
N GLU A 268 -21.61 -1.15 5.05
CA GLU A 268 -23.04 -1.49 5.01
C GLU A 268 -23.55 -2.03 6.36
N GLN A 269 -22.78 -2.91 7.02
CA GLN A 269 -23.08 -3.40 8.37
C GLN A 269 -23.05 -2.27 9.40
N MET A 270 -22.17 -1.27 9.26
CA MET A 270 -22.16 -0.06 10.07
C MET A 270 -23.41 0.81 9.84
N GLY A 271 -24.23 0.50 8.84
CA GLY A 271 -25.44 1.22 8.49
C GLY A 271 -25.23 2.30 7.42
N CYS A 272 -24.05 2.38 6.81
CA CYS A 272 -23.82 3.29 5.71
C CYS A 272 -24.52 2.83 4.43
N GLN A 273 -24.99 3.77 3.64
CA GLN A 273 -25.45 3.52 2.28
C GLN A 273 -24.25 3.69 1.33
N VAL A 274 -23.96 2.68 0.52
CA VAL A 274 -22.86 2.70 -0.45
C VAL A 274 -23.46 2.54 -1.86
N PHE A 275 -23.16 3.51 -2.74
CA PHE A 275 -23.60 3.49 -4.12
C PHE A 275 -22.37 3.34 -5.01
N LEU A 276 -22.42 2.36 -5.91
CA LEU A 276 -21.32 2.00 -6.80
C LEU A 276 -21.66 2.43 -8.22
N TYR A 277 -20.84 3.28 -8.80
CA TYR A 277 -20.89 3.68 -10.20
C TYR A 277 -19.62 3.18 -10.90
N GLU A 278 -19.55 3.32 -12.20
CA GLU A 278 -18.40 2.85 -12.99
C GLU A 278 -17.09 3.55 -12.60
N ASP A 279 -17.15 4.88 -12.45
CA ASP A 279 -16.00 5.77 -12.22
C ASP A 279 -15.96 6.40 -10.83
N ARG A 280 -16.93 6.10 -9.95
CA ARG A 280 -17.03 6.69 -8.62
C ARG A 280 -17.76 5.81 -7.63
N ILE A 281 -17.50 6.08 -6.37
CA ILE A 281 -18.17 5.43 -5.27
C ILE A 281 -18.68 6.50 -4.30
N PHE A 282 -19.95 6.41 -3.98
CA PHE A 282 -20.58 7.34 -3.05
C PHE A 282 -20.90 6.63 -1.74
N ILE A 283 -20.64 7.29 -0.61
CA ILE A 283 -21.01 6.80 0.71
C ILE A 283 -21.78 7.86 1.49
N LYS A 284 -22.86 7.43 2.13
CA LYS A 284 -23.65 8.23 3.06
C LYS A 284 -23.72 7.53 4.40
N ALA A 285 -23.19 8.16 5.44
CA ALA A 285 -23.22 7.63 6.79
C ALA A 285 -24.57 7.86 7.47
N PRO A 286 -25.01 6.94 8.35
CA PRO A 286 -26.17 7.15 9.21
C PRO A 286 -25.84 8.15 10.32
N LYS A 287 -26.85 8.63 11.04
CA LYS A 287 -26.64 9.48 12.24
C LYS A 287 -25.90 8.76 13.37
N GLN A 288 -26.08 7.45 13.48
CA GLN A 288 -25.42 6.60 14.47
C GLN A 288 -24.93 5.33 13.76
N LEU A 289 -23.63 5.09 13.81
CA LEU A 289 -23.02 3.86 13.34
C LEU A 289 -23.43 2.66 14.20
N LYS A 290 -23.55 1.50 13.60
CA LYS A 290 -23.79 0.22 14.27
C LYS A 290 -22.47 -0.56 14.35
N ALA A 291 -22.28 -1.26 15.44
CA ALA A 291 -21.15 -2.16 15.60
C ALA A 291 -21.15 -3.27 14.53
N VAL A 292 -19.97 -3.68 14.11
CA VAL A 292 -19.76 -4.83 13.22
C VAL A 292 -19.29 -6.01 14.05
N ARG A 293 -20.03 -7.12 13.97
CA ARG A 293 -19.81 -8.26 14.86
C ARG A 293 -18.37 -8.77 14.86
N THR A 294 -17.79 -9.00 13.67
CA THR A 294 -16.41 -9.44 13.56
C THR A 294 -15.80 -9.02 12.21
N VAL A 295 -14.63 -8.39 12.24
CA VAL A 295 -13.80 -8.08 11.09
C VAL A 295 -12.52 -8.91 11.19
N ARG A 296 -12.16 -9.67 10.15
CA ARG A 296 -10.94 -10.49 10.12
C ARG A 296 -10.07 -10.07 8.95
N THR A 297 -8.82 -9.71 9.22
CA THR A 297 -7.86 -9.44 8.14
C THR A 297 -7.44 -10.75 7.48
N MET A 298 -7.43 -10.75 6.15
CA MET A 298 -7.07 -11.90 5.32
C MET A 298 -6.42 -11.42 4.03
N PRO A 299 -5.60 -12.25 3.35
CA PRO A 299 -5.17 -11.98 1.99
C PRO A 299 -6.37 -11.72 1.07
N TYR A 300 -6.17 -10.91 0.05
CA TYR A 300 -7.24 -10.60 -0.92
C TYR A 300 -7.82 -11.87 -1.57
N PRO A 301 -9.16 -11.99 -1.74
CA PRO A 301 -10.17 -10.94 -1.62
C PRO A 301 -10.76 -10.74 -0.21
N GLY A 302 -10.06 -11.16 0.85
CA GLY A 302 -10.46 -10.88 2.22
C GLY A 302 -10.22 -9.42 2.63
N PHE A 303 -10.62 -9.09 3.87
CA PHE A 303 -10.49 -7.73 4.40
C PHE A 303 -9.00 -7.34 4.56
N PRO A 304 -8.53 -6.26 3.92
CA PRO A 304 -7.12 -5.91 3.91
C PRO A 304 -6.63 -5.38 5.26
N THR A 305 -5.49 -5.88 5.71
CA THR A 305 -4.83 -5.41 6.95
C THR A 305 -4.55 -3.89 6.93
N ASP A 306 -4.31 -3.30 5.76
CA ASP A 306 -4.07 -1.85 5.63
C ASP A 306 -5.31 -1.00 5.92
N ALA A 307 -6.53 -1.55 5.83
CA ALA A 307 -7.76 -0.87 6.22
C ALA A 307 -8.12 -1.10 7.70
N GLN A 308 -7.46 -2.02 8.40
CA GLN A 308 -7.82 -2.44 9.75
C GLN A 308 -7.82 -1.27 10.74
N ALA A 309 -6.71 -0.55 10.87
CA ALA A 309 -6.60 0.57 11.81
C ALA A 309 -7.63 1.68 11.53
N ILE A 310 -7.83 1.98 10.25
CA ILE A 310 -8.72 3.03 9.76
C ILE A 310 -10.18 2.72 10.08
N VAL A 311 -10.60 1.47 9.84
CA VAL A 311 -11.96 1.01 10.18
C VAL A 311 -12.15 0.92 11.69
N THR A 312 -11.10 0.53 12.45
CA THR A 312 -11.13 0.53 13.92
C THR A 312 -11.46 1.92 14.47
N ALA A 313 -10.90 3.00 13.90
CA ALA A 313 -11.21 4.37 14.31
C ALA A 313 -12.70 4.72 14.11
N ALA A 314 -13.31 4.29 13.02
CA ALA A 314 -14.75 4.50 12.80
C ALA A 314 -15.60 3.62 13.73
N LEU A 315 -15.20 2.37 13.99
CA LEU A 315 -15.89 1.45 14.91
C LEU A 315 -15.85 1.95 16.36
N ALA A 316 -14.86 2.74 16.75
CA ALA A 316 -14.79 3.33 18.08
C ALA A 316 -16.00 4.23 18.42
N LYS A 317 -16.75 4.72 17.41
CA LYS A 317 -18.01 5.48 17.58
C LYS A 317 -19.27 4.68 17.22
N ALA A 318 -19.14 3.40 16.90
CA ALA A 318 -20.26 2.56 16.50
C ALA A 318 -20.98 1.96 17.72
N LYS A 319 -22.29 2.15 17.83
CA LYS A 319 -23.08 1.65 18.96
C LYS A 319 -23.03 0.13 19.06
N GLY A 320 -22.52 -0.39 20.18
CA GLY A 320 -22.36 -1.81 20.51
C GLY A 320 -20.89 -2.27 20.40
N THR A 321 -20.68 -3.57 20.49
CA THR A 321 -19.36 -4.19 20.55
C THR A 321 -18.94 -4.74 19.17
N SER A 322 -17.75 -4.38 18.73
CA SER A 322 -17.11 -4.92 17.52
C SER A 322 -15.84 -5.69 17.88
N VAL A 323 -15.55 -6.75 17.13
CA VAL A 323 -14.32 -7.54 17.29
C VAL A 323 -13.49 -7.46 16.01
N VAL A 324 -12.23 -7.10 16.13
CA VAL A 324 -11.28 -7.09 15.02
C VAL A 324 -10.20 -8.12 15.27
N VAL A 325 -9.94 -9.00 14.29
CA VAL A 325 -8.92 -10.05 14.36
C VAL A 325 -7.88 -9.79 13.29
N GLU A 326 -6.64 -9.49 13.70
CA GLU A 326 -5.51 -9.27 12.81
C GLU A 326 -4.71 -10.55 12.59
N ASN A 327 -4.77 -11.09 11.37
CA ASN A 327 -4.11 -12.35 11.04
C ASN A 327 -2.82 -12.18 10.21
N ILE A 328 -2.52 -10.97 9.76
CA ILE A 328 -1.42 -10.71 8.82
C ILE A 328 -0.16 -10.22 9.54
N PHE A 329 -0.31 -9.27 10.49
CA PHE A 329 0.81 -8.67 11.20
C PHE A 329 0.68 -8.79 12.71
N GLU A 330 1.82 -8.98 13.39
CA GLU A 330 1.86 -9.17 14.84
C GLU A 330 1.62 -7.86 15.61
N ASN A 331 2.20 -6.76 15.14
CA ASN A 331 2.20 -5.47 15.86
C ASN A 331 1.30 -4.41 15.20
N ARG A 332 0.09 -4.83 14.73
CA ARG A 332 -0.80 -3.92 13.99
C ARG A 332 -1.63 -3.01 14.87
N TYR A 333 -1.75 -3.29 16.18
CA TYR A 333 -2.60 -2.54 17.11
C TYR A 333 -1.92 -1.36 17.81
N ARG A 334 -0.72 -0.95 17.41
CA ARG A 334 0.00 0.18 18.02
C ARG A 334 -0.74 1.51 18.04
N HIS A 335 -1.74 1.68 17.19
CA HIS A 335 -2.60 2.87 17.15
C HIS A 335 -3.68 2.86 18.24
N VAL A 336 -3.93 1.72 18.87
CA VAL A 336 -5.00 1.58 19.88
C VAL A 336 -4.72 2.42 21.11
N ASP A 337 -3.49 2.43 21.61
CA ASP A 337 -3.13 3.24 22.80
C ASP A 337 -3.39 4.73 22.57
N GLU A 338 -3.18 5.21 21.37
CA GLU A 338 -3.45 6.60 20.99
C GLU A 338 -4.96 6.86 20.82
N LEU A 339 -5.74 5.89 20.32
CA LEU A 339 -7.21 5.98 20.29
C LEU A 339 -7.81 5.97 21.70
N VAL A 340 -7.27 5.14 22.60
CA VAL A 340 -7.67 5.12 24.02
C VAL A 340 -7.39 6.47 24.67
N ARG A 341 -6.26 7.12 24.34
CA ARG A 341 -5.94 8.49 24.79
C ARG A 341 -6.97 9.52 24.30
N MET A 342 -7.65 9.25 23.19
CA MET A 342 -8.76 10.05 22.68
C MET A 342 -10.12 9.64 23.27
N GLY A 343 -10.16 8.72 24.22
CA GLY A 343 -11.37 8.27 24.91
C GLY A 343 -12.06 7.04 24.29
N ALA A 344 -11.42 6.34 23.37
CA ALA A 344 -11.95 5.08 22.83
C ALA A 344 -11.87 3.96 23.87
N ASP A 345 -12.89 3.09 23.94
CA ASP A 345 -12.88 1.87 24.75
C ASP A 345 -12.50 0.68 23.86
N ILE A 346 -11.21 0.38 23.86
CA ILE A 346 -10.64 -0.71 23.05
C ILE A 346 -9.68 -1.53 23.92
N LYS A 347 -9.90 -2.83 23.93
CA LYS A 347 -9.02 -3.81 24.61
C LYS A 347 -8.38 -4.72 23.57
N THR A 348 -7.07 -4.92 23.67
CA THR A 348 -6.32 -5.79 22.76
C THR A 348 -5.70 -6.96 23.49
N GLU A 349 -5.83 -8.16 22.93
CA GLU A 349 -5.17 -9.36 23.42
C GLU A 349 -4.66 -10.19 22.22
N GLY A 350 -3.37 -10.32 22.10
CA GLY A 350 -2.73 -10.98 20.98
C GLY A 350 -3.17 -10.42 19.61
N LYS A 351 -3.90 -11.22 18.85
CA LYS A 351 -4.41 -10.84 17.51
C LYS A 351 -5.82 -10.24 17.53
N VAL A 352 -6.42 -10.04 18.69
CA VAL A 352 -7.81 -9.63 18.83
C VAL A 352 -7.89 -8.24 19.45
N ALA A 353 -8.71 -7.38 18.88
CA ALA A 353 -9.16 -6.14 19.50
C ALA A 353 -10.69 -6.19 19.70
N VAL A 354 -11.13 -5.91 20.92
CA VAL A 354 -12.54 -5.73 21.27
C VAL A 354 -12.78 -4.24 21.43
N ILE A 355 -13.73 -3.71 20.65
CA ILE A 355 -14.05 -2.29 20.56
C ILE A 355 -15.46 -2.10 21.08
N GLU A 356 -15.61 -1.43 22.19
CA GLU A 356 -16.90 -0.95 22.69
C GLU A 356 -17.10 0.48 22.20
N GLY A 357 -18.12 0.71 21.38
CA GLY A 357 -18.35 2.01 20.78
C GLY A 357 -18.75 3.07 21.80
N VAL A 358 -18.02 4.17 21.82
CA VAL A 358 -18.28 5.32 22.70
C VAL A 358 -19.16 6.36 22.01
N LYS A 359 -19.85 7.19 22.82
CA LYS A 359 -20.67 8.27 22.30
C LYS A 359 -19.81 9.35 21.63
N GLU A 360 -18.74 9.76 22.32
CA GLU A 360 -17.83 10.82 21.87
C GLU A 360 -16.37 10.39 22.04
N LEU A 361 -15.53 10.81 21.09
CA LEU A 361 -14.09 10.87 21.22
C LEU A 361 -13.68 12.32 21.50
N TYR A 362 -12.53 12.53 22.11
CA TYR A 362 -12.05 13.85 22.51
C TYR A 362 -10.71 14.18 21.87
N GLY A 363 -10.51 15.46 21.56
CA GLY A 363 -9.25 15.97 21.07
C GLY A 363 -8.12 15.73 22.05
N ALA A 364 -6.96 15.30 21.53
CA ALA A 364 -5.80 14.94 22.34
C ALA A 364 -4.47 15.21 21.61
N LYS A 365 -3.36 15.18 22.35
CA LYS A 365 -2.02 15.14 21.77
C LYS A 365 -1.66 13.67 21.50
N VAL A 366 -1.59 13.29 20.22
CA VAL A 366 -1.34 11.92 19.78
C VAL A 366 -0.17 11.85 18.81
N ARG A 367 0.38 10.66 18.64
CA ARG A 367 1.54 10.42 17.77
C ARG A 367 1.25 9.28 16.79
N ALA A 368 1.49 9.51 15.50
CA ALA A 368 1.39 8.47 14.48
C ALA A 368 2.39 7.33 14.78
N PRO A 369 1.93 6.10 15.06
CA PRO A 369 2.82 4.96 15.32
C PRO A 369 3.36 4.34 14.04
N ASP A 370 2.59 4.40 12.97
CA ASP A 370 2.88 3.94 11.61
C ASP A 370 2.00 4.70 10.61
N LEU A 371 2.16 4.39 9.31
CA LEU A 371 1.41 5.01 8.21
C LEU A 371 -0.12 4.94 8.41
N ARG A 372 -0.66 3.74 8.65
CA ARG A 372 -2.12 3.52 8.71
C ARG A 372 -2.69 3.86 10.09
N GLY A 373 -1.91 3.65 11.13
CA GLY A 373 -2.23 4.14 12.47
C GLY A 373 -2.36 5.66 12.52
N GLY A 374 -1.44 6.39 11.86
CA GLY A 374 -1.55 7.85 11.74
C GLY A 374 -2.82 8.29 11.03
N ALA A 375 -3.18 7.63 9.92
CA ALA A 375 -4.43 7.91 9.21
C ALA A 375 -5.67 7.58 10.06
N ALA A 376 -5.64 6.49 10.83
CA ALA A 376 -6.72 6.14 11.77
C ALA A 376 -6.92 7.23 12.83
N LEU A 377 -5.82 7.78 13.38
CA LEU A 377 -5.87 8.88 14.32
C LEU A 377 -6.43 10.17 13.71
N ALA A 378 -6.12 10.46 12.43
CA ALA A 378 -6.71 11.58 11.72
C ALA A 378 -8.23 11.39 11.52
N VAL A 379 -8.68 10.17 11.17
CA VAL A 379 -10.11 9.82 11.06
C VAL A 379 -10.82 9.99 12.40
N ALA A 380 -10.24 9.49 13.49
CA ALA A 380 -10.78 9.66 14.85
C ALA A 380 -10.87 11.15 15.24
N ALA A 381 -9.80 11.91 14.98
CA ALA A 381 -9.71 13.33 15.30
C ALA A 381 -10.77 14.19 14.57
N LEU A 382 -11.06 13.91 13.30
CA LEU A 382 -12.11 14.59 12.54
C LEU A 382 -13.50 14.41 13.17
N SER A 383 -13.73 13.30 13.87
CA SER A 383 -15.00 12.98 14.53
C SER A 383 -15.03 13.28 16.02
N ALA A 384 -13.91 13.71 16.62
CA ALA A 384 -13.77 13.98 18.05
C ALA A 384 -14.34 15.36 18.44
N GLU A 385 -14.59 15.57 19.72
CA GLU A 385 -14.86 16.91 20.27
C GLU A 385 -13.53 17.61 20.60
N GLY A 386 -13.38 18.86 20.14
CA GLY A 386 -12.19 19.67 20.42
C GLY A 386 -11.03 19.49 19.41
N GLU A 387 -9.85 19.95 19.82
CA GLU A 387 -8.66 20.00 18.97
C GLU A 387 -7.71 18.81 19.24
N THR A 388 -7.25 18.16 18.17
CA THR A 388 -6.23 17.11 18.21
C THR A 388 -4.92 17.62 17.59
N SER A 389 -3.80 17.38 18.28
CA SER A 389 -2.46 17.60 17.75
C SER A 389 -1.80 16.25 17.42
N LEU A 390 -1.70 15.93 16.14
CA LEU A 390 -1.11 14.67 15.65
C LEU A 390 0.33 14.90 15.17
N THR A 391 1.28 14.25 15.82
CA THR A 391 2.72 14.35 15.54
C THR A 391 3.25 13.12 14.77
N ASN A 392 4.53 13.16 14.36
CA ASN A 392 5.19 12.07 13.59
C ASN A 392 4.55 11.80 12.22
N ILE A 393 3.97 12.83 11.62
CA ILE A 393 3.17 12.74 10.38
C ILE A 393 3.98 12.34 9.15
N LYS A 394 5.32 12.42 9.19
CA LYS A 394 6.18 11.90 8.13
C LYS A 394 5.89 10.43 7.77
N LEU A 395 5.39 9.64 8.72
CA LEU A 395 4.96 8.28 8.45
C LEU A 395 3.71 8.23 7.55
N MET A 396 2.84 9.24 7.64
CA MET A 396 1.63 9.36 6.82
C MET A 396 1.96 9.79 5.39
N ASP A 397 2.98 10.66 5.22
CA ASP A 397 3.47 11.15 3.91
C ASP A 397 4.03 10.02 3.02
N ARG A 398 4.22 8.84 3.59
CA ARG A 398 4.58 7.63 2.85
C ARG A 398 3.44 7.04 2.04
N GLY A 399 2.18 7.36 2.33
CA GLY A 399 1.02 6.75 1.69
C GLY A 399 -0.15 7.68 1.42
N TYR A 400 -0.09 8.92 1.87
CA TYR A 400 -1.11 9.94 1.63
C TYR A 400 -0.46 11.20 1.09
N ASP A 401 -0.89 11.62 -0.08
CA ASP A 401 -0.46 12.87 -0.70
C ASP A 401 -1.26 14.02 -0.10
N CYS A 402 -0.63 14.78 0.80
CA CYS A 402 -1.23 15.93 1.48
C CYS A 402 -2.64 15.64 2.04
N ILE A 403 -2.75 14.63 2.95
CA ILE A 403 -4.03 14.19 3.52
C ILE A 403 -4.86 15.35 4.11
N GLU A 404 -4.19 16.39 4.62
CA GLU A 404 -4.83 17.61 5.14
C GLU A 404 -5.59 18.36 4.06
N ASN A 405 -5.04 18.48 2.86
CA ASN A 405 -5.70 19.15 1.75
C ASN A 405 -6.94 18.36 1.31
N ALA A 406 -6.82 17.04 1.25
CA ALA A 406 -7.91 16.15 0.88
C ALA A 406 -9.10 16.26 1.86
N PHE A 407 -8.84 16.24 3.16
CA PHE A 407 -9.90 16.41 4.16
C PHE A 407 -10.45 17.83 4.21
N THR A 408 -9.63 18.85 3.95
CA THR A 408 -10.11 20.24 3.86
C THR A 408 -11.08 20.44 2.70
N LEU A 409 -10.81 19.83 1.52
CA LEU A 409 -11.74 19.83 0.37
C LEU A 409 -13.09 19.17 0.71
N LEU A 410 -13.11 18.20 1.61
CA LEU A 410 -14.33 17.57 2.10
C LEU A 410 -14.98 18.31 3.30
N GLY A 411 -14.50 19.52 3.65
CA GLY A 411 -15.04 20.34 4.73
C GLY A 411 -14.48 20.02 6.12
N GLY A 412 -13.44 19.22 6.22
CA GLY A 412 -12.71 18.96 7.45
C GLY A 412 -11.84 20.16 7.86
N ASN A 413 -11.75 20.45 9.15
CA ASN A 413 -10.88 21.49 9.69
C ASN A 413 -9.54 20.88 10.13
N ILE A 414 -8.59 20.83 9.23
CA ILE A 414 -7.29 20.20 9.42
C ILE A 414 -6.21 21.05 8.76
N LYS A 415 -5.09 21.23 9.44
CA LYS A 415 -3.95 22.00 8.89
C LYS A 415 -2.61 21.41 9.32
N ARG A 416 -1.63 21.50 8.44
CA ARG A 416 -0.23 21.17 8.73
C ARG A 416 0.49 22.40 9.28
N VAL A 417 1.17 22.25 10.41
CA VAL A 417 1.94 23.33 11.05
C VAL A 417 3.34 22.86 11.40
N ASN A 418 4.30 23.80 11.34
CA ASN A 418 5.67 23.61 11.84
C ASN A 418 5.72 23.94 13.34
N TYR A 419 6.53 23.24 14.11
CA TYR A 419 6.78 23.51 15.54
C TYR A 419 8.24 23.21 15.91
#